data_28f38e9fd8f2a9efe4620f3338514d10
#
_entry.id   28f38e9fd8f2a9efe4620f3338514d10
#
_cell.length_a   1.000
_cell.length_b   1.000
_cell.length_c   1.000
_cell.angle_alpha   90.00
_cell.angle_beta   90.00
_cell.angle_gamma   90.00
#
_symmetry.space_group_name_H-M   'P 1'
#
loop_
_entity.id
_entity.type
_entity.pdbx_description
1 polymer ?
#
loop_
_entity_poly.entity_id
_entity_poly.type
_entity_poly.pdbx_seq_one_letter_code
_entity_poly.pdbx_strand_id
1 'polypeptide(L)'
;MNRNVVVVGGTTGIGKSLTHRFAGLGDHVFAIGRENCDITDQKQIDRYFDSLNKVDILINNAAINYCKKIEDICLDEWNKVIATNLTSFFYIIKKCIPKMKCGSKIVNVSSIAGRNRSLVSGVHYTSSKAGLIGLTRQLALELGPLGININCVCPSQTLTPMLERSMRKEQIEELERKIPLRRIATTEEVVAPIIFLCSDEASYIHGACIDINGGQL
;
A
#
# COMPACT_ATOMS: atom_id res chain seq x y z
N MET A 1 13.02 -15.50 10.71
CA MET A 1 11.98 -15.21 11.72
C MET A 1 10.69 -15.82 11.17
N ASN A 2 9.89 -16.50 11.93
CA ASN A 2 8.68 -17.18 11.42
C ASN A 2 7.43 -16.30 11.71
N ARG A 3 7.39 -15.08 11.10
CA ARG A 3 6.30 -14.12 11.30
C ARG A 3 5.15 -14.40 10.34
N ASN A 4 3.93 -14.17 10.76
CA ASN A 4 2.75 -14.18 9.90
C ASN A 4 2.58 -12.82 9.23
N VAL A 5 2.82 -12.76 7.93
CA VAL A 5 2.80 -11.55 7.10
C VAL A 5 1.60 -11.59 6.16
N VAL A 6 0.71 -10.63 6.27
CA VAL A 6 -0.42 -10.46 5.35
C VAL A 6 -0.08 -9.35 4.35
N VAL A 7 -0.12 -9.67 3.05
CA VAL A 7 0.12 -8.71 1.96
C VAL A 7 -1.17 -8.56 1.14
N VAL A 8 -1.89 -7.48 1.37
CA VAL A 8 -3.11 -7.15 0.61
C VAL A 8 -2.72 -6.60 -0.75
N GLY A 9 -3.17 -7.24 -1.83
CA GLY A 9 -2.67 -7.00 -3.19
C GLY A 9 -1.31 -7.68 -3.42
N GLY A 10 -1.09 -8.85 -2.78
CA GLY A 10 0.19 -9.58 -2.77
C GLY A 10 0.50 -10.40 -4.03
N THR A 11 -0.38 -10.40 -5.04
CA THR A 11 -0.27 -11.30 -6.19
C THR A 11 0.34 -10.66 -7.44
N THR A 12 0.46 -9.33 -7.49
CA THR A 12 1.02 -8.61 -8.65
C THR A 12 1.90 -7.43 -8.22
N GLY A 13 2.77 -6.95 -9.13
CA GLY A 13 3.58 -5.74 -8.98
C GLY A 13 4.37 -5.69 -7.66
N ILE A 14 4.35 -4.56 -6.97
CA ILE A 14 5.02 -4.35 -5.68
C ILE A 14 4.61 -5.43 -4.66
N GLY A 15 3.32 -5.78 -4.60
CA GLY A 15 2.83 -6.78 -3.67
C GLY A 15 3.43 -8.17 -3.91
N LYS A 16 3.60 -8.58 -5.17
CA LYS A 16 4.25 -9.84 -5.52
C LYS A 16 5.72 -9.84 -5.09
N SER A 17 6.45 -8.76 -5.34
CA SER A 17 7.84 -8.62 -4.87
C SER A 17 7.93 -8.65 -3.35
N LEU A 18 7.01 -8.02 -2.62
CA LEU A 18 6.90 -8.12 -1.15
C LEU A 18 6.67 -9.56 -0.69
N THR A 19 5.71 -10.26 -1.31
CA THR A 19 5.40 -11.68 -1.00
C THR A 19 6.65 -12.55 -1.14
N HIS A 20 7.38 -12.42 -2.25
CA HIS A 20 8.61 -13.18 -2.48
C HIS A 20 9.71 -12.80 -1.48
N ARG A 21 9.85 -11.50 -1.17
CA ARG A 21 10.89 -11.02 -0.26
C ARG A 21 10.67 -11.51 1.17
N PHE A 22 9.45 -11.43 1.70
CA PHE A 22 9.12 -11.94 3.03
C PHE A 22 9.26 -13.46 3.11
N ALA A 23 8.80 -14.21 2.08
CA ALA A 23 8.99 -15.65 2.02
C ALA A 23 10.49 -16.04 2.01
N GLY A 24 11.32 -15.30 1.26
CA GLY A 24 12.77 -15.46 1.24
C GLY A 24 13.46 -15.16 2.58
N LEU A 25 12.82 -14.40 3.48
CA LEU A 25 13.27 -14.15 4.85
C LEU A 25 12.81 -15.24 5.84
N GLY A 26 12.09 -16.26 5.38
CA GLY A 26 11.55 -17.35 6.20
C GLY A 26 10.25 -16.98 6.92
N ASP A 27 9.54 -15.95 6.47
CA ASP A 27 8.24 -15.56 7.02
C ASP A 27 7.10 -16.35 6.35
N HIS A 28 6.01 -16.58 7.08
CA HIS A 28 4.79 -17.21 6.56
C HIS A 28 3.89 -16.12 5.93
N VAL A 29 3.77 -16.14 4.59
CA VAL A 29 3.13 -15.05 3.85
C VAL A 29 1.73 -15.42 3.35
N PHE A 30 0.75 -14.61 3.71
CA PHE A 30 -0.62 -14.64 3.23
C PHE A 30 -0.80 -13.56 2.16
N ALA A 31 -0.64 -13.92 0.89
CA ALA A 31 -0.84 -13.01 -0.23
C ALA A 31 -2.33 -12.94 -0.60
N ILE A 32 -2.94 -11.76 -0.44
CA ILE A 32 -4.34 -11.52 -0.80
C ILE A 32 -4.40 -10.93 -2.22
N GLY A 33 -5.17 -11.58 -3.07
CA GLY A 33 -5.57 -11.12 -4.40
C GLY A 33 -7.07 -11.29 -4.60
N ARG A 34 -7.60 -10.83 -5.73
CA ARG A 34 -9.05 -10.95 -6.02
C ARG A 34 -9.54 -12.39 -6.08
N GLU A 35 -8.67 -13.31 -6.42
CA GLU A 35 -8.94 -14.73 -6.55
C GLU A 35 -9.25 -15.40 -5.20
N ASN A 36 -8.76 -14.85 -4.09
CA ASN A 36 -8.95 -15.42 -2.75
C ASN A 36 -9.72 -14.52 -1.78
N CYS A 37 -9.74 -13.19 -2.00
CA CYS A 37 -10.54 -12.28 -1.20
C CYS A 37 -10.77 -10.95 -1.96
N ASP A 38 -12.01 -10.65 -2.34
CA ASP A 38 -12.38 -9.32 -2.79
C ASP A 38 -12.44 -8.39 -1.57
N ILE A 39 -11.48 -7.49 -1.48
CA ILE A 39 -11.36 -6.53 -0.36
C ILE A 39 -12.43 -5.42 -0.36
N THR A 40 -13.30 -5.38 -1.36
CA THR A 40 -14.49 -4.50 -1.37
C THR A 40 -15.74 -5.19 -0.81
N ASP A 41 -15.68 -6.50 -0.59
CA ASP A 41 -16.72 -7.31 0.02
C ASP A 41 -16.39 -7.59 1.49
N GLN A 42 -17.13 -6.94 2.38
CA GLN A 42 -16.96 -7.07 3.83
C GLN A 42 -17.07 -8.52 4.31
N LYS A 43 -17.99 -9.32 3.74
CA LYS A 43 -18.17 -10.73 4.15
C LYS A 43 -16.96 -11.60 3.77
N GLN A 44 -16.31 -11.30 2.64
CA GLN A 44 -15.10 -12.00 2.25
C GLN A 44 -13.92 -11.60 3.14
N ILE A 45 -13.79 -10.31 3.49
CA ILE A 45 -12.79 -9.85 4.47
C ILE A 45 -13.03 -10.56 5.80
N ASP A 46 -14.25 -10.56 6.33
CA ASP A 46 -14.57 -11.23 7.60
C ASP A 46 -14.15 -12.69 7.56
N ARG A 47 -14.61 -13.45 6.56
CA ARG A 47 -14.28 -14.87 6.42
C ARG A 47 -12.77 -15.13 6.35
N TYR A 48 -12.06 -14.32 5.56
CA TYR A 48 -10.61 -14.49 5.36
C TYR A 48 -9.84 -14.17 6.64
N PHE A 49 -10.09 -13.00 7.22
CA PHE A 49 -9.34 -12.56 8.40
C PHE A 49 -9.74 -13.33 9.66
N ASP A 50 -10.99 -13.77 9.80
CA ASP A 50 -11.40 -14.61 10.95
C ASP A 50 -10.72 -15.97 10.96
N SER A 51 -10.30 -16.51 9.79
CA SER A 51 -9.50 -17.73 9.70
C SER A 51 -8.05 -17.58 10.17
N LEU A 52 -7.54 -16.34 10.28
CA LEU A 52 -6.18 -16.09 10.74
C LEU A 52 -6.13 -16.03 12.27
N ASN A 53 -5.22 -16.79 12.88
CA ASN A 53 -5.04 -16.77 14.34
C ASN A 53 -4.18 -15.60 14.81
N LYS A 54 -3.22 -15.17 14.00
CA LYS A 54 -2.22 -14.17 14.37
C LYS A 54 -1.74 -13.40 13.13
N VAL A 55 -1.50 -12.11 13.30
CA VAL A 55 -0.88 -11.23 12.29
C VAL A 55 0.30 -10.48 12.93
N ASP A 56 1.51 -10.71 12.47
CA ASP A 56 2.69 -9.97 12.92
C ASP A 56 2.95 -8.74 12.05
N ILE A 57 2.69 -8.86 10.73
CA ILE A 57 2.88 -7.79 9.77
C ILE A 57 1.67 -7.72 8.84
N LEU A 58 1.14 -6.50 8.65
CA LEU A 58 0.11 -6.20 7.65
C LEU A 58 0.63 -5.18 6.65
N ILE A 59 0.61 -5.51 5.36
CA ILE A 59 0.93 -4.59 4.27
C ILE A 59 -0.33 -4.33 3.45
N ASN A 60 -0.82 -3.10 3.46
CA ASN A 60 -1.93 -2.63 2.64
C ASN A 60 -1.40 -2.03 1.34
N ASN A 61 -1.35 -2.83 0.26
CA ASN A 61 -0.75 -2.44 -1.02
C ASN A 61 -1.76 -2.41 -2.19
N ALA A 62 -2.86 -3.15 -2.15
CA ALA A 62 -3.84 -3.17 -3.23
C ALA A 62 -4.30 -1.76 -3.63
N ALA A 63 -4.42 -1.52 -4.93
CA ALA A 63 -4.96 -0.26 -5.43
C ALA A 63 -5.54 -0.41 -6.84
N ILE A 64 -6.48 0.45 -7.16
CA ILE A 64 -6.93 0.73 -8.52
C ILE A 64 -6.76 2.21 -8.82
N ASN A 65 -6.41 2.54 -10.05
CA ASN A 65 -6.27 3.91 -10.55
C ASN A 65 -6.87 4.02 -11.94
N TYR A 66 -7.60 5.10 -12.19
CA TYR A 66 -8.07 5.50 -13.50
C TYR A 66 -7.56 6.93 -13.77
N CYS A 67 -6.85 7.10 -14.89
CA CYS A 67 -6.35 8.41 -15.30
C CYS A 67 -7.45 9.14 -16.09
N LYS A 68 -8.33 9.84 -15.38
CA LYS A 68 -9.45 10.59 -15.95
C LYS A 68 -9.54 11.99 -15.37
N LYS A 69 -10.09 12.93 -16.14
CA LYS A 69 -10.46 14.25 -15.64
C LYS A 69 -11.72 14.16 -14.79
N ILE A 70 -11.95 15.18 -13.95
CA ILE A 70 -13.09 15.20 -13.01
C ILE A 70 -14.45 15.08 -13.72
N GLU A 71 -14.59 15.69 -14.88
CA GLU A 71 -15.81 15.65 -15.70
C GLU A 71 -16.16 14.25 -16.22
N ASP A 72 -15.18 13.36 -16.34
CA ASP A 72 -15.33 11.99 -16.87
C ASP A 72 -15.48 10.93 -15.77
N ILE A 73 -15.45 11.32 -14.50
CA ILE A 73 -15.53 10.40 -13.37
C ILE A 73 -16.97 10.33 -12.87
N CYS A 74 -17.63 9.18 -13.04
CA CYS A 74 -18.92 8.95 -12.42
C CYS A 74 -18.80 8.58 -10.93
N LEU A 75 -19.91 8.74 -10.19
CA LEU A 75 -19.94 8.46 -8.75
C LEU A 75 -19.62 6.99 -8.42
N ASP A 76 -20.02 6.06 -9.26
CA ASP A 76 -19.72 4.63 -9.06
C ASP A 76 -18.22 4.35 -9.17
N GLU A 77 -17.54 4.99 -10.13
CA GLU A 77 -16.09 4.87 -10.28
C GLU A 77 -15.35 5.51 -9.09
N TRP A 78 -15.82 6.69 -8.65
CA TRP A 78 -15.32 7.32 -7.43
C TRP A 78 -15.46 6.38 -6.23
N ASN A 79 -16.68 5.87 -5.99
CA ASN A 79 -16.96 4.98 -4.86
C ASN A 79 -16.12 3.71 -4.91
N LYS A 80 -15.93 3.12 -6.10
CA LYS A 80 -15.10 1.92 -6.28
C LYS A 80 -13.64 2.18 -5.92
N VAL A 81 -13.09 3.33 -6.30
CA VAL A 81 -11.69 3.68 -5.97
C VAL A 81 -11.54 3.92 -4.47
N ILE A 82 -12.45 4.68 -3.85
CA ILE A 82 -12.43 4.93 -2.40
C ILE A 82 -12.63 3.61 -1.62
N ALA A 83 -13.58 2.77 -2.03
CA ALA A 83 -13.81 1.47 -1.40
C ALA A 83 -12.56 0.60 -1.44
N THR A 84 -11.90 0.50 -2.61
CA THR A 84 -10.72 -0.36 -2.78
C THR A 84 -9.48 0.21 -2.08
N ASN A 85 -9.19 1.52 -2.25
CA ASN A 85 -7.89 2.08 -1.87
C ASN A 85 -7.84 2.62 -0.44
N LEU A 86 -9.00 2.81 0.20
CA LEU A 86 -9.09 3.43 1.53
C LEU A 86 -10.02 2.67 2.48
N THR A 87 -11.30 2.52 2.14
CA THR A 87 -12.30 1.93 3.05
C THR A 87 -11.95 0.50 3.41
N SER A 88 -11.52 -0.31 2.43
CA SER A 88 -11.09 -1.69 2.67
C SER A 88 -9.93 -1.76 3.67
N PHE A 89 -8.95 -0.86 3.56
CA PHE A 89 -7.78 -0.88 4.45
C PHE A 89 -8.14 -0.47 5.88
N PHE A 90 -9.03 0.52 6.05
CA PHE A 90 -9.59 0.80 7.36
C PHE A 90 -10.21 -0.46 7.98
N TYR A 91 -11.06 -1.17 7.21
CA TYR A 91 -11.75 -2.35 7.71
C TYR A 91 -10.80 -3.53 7.99
N ILE A 92 -9.84 -3.77 7.10
CA ILE A 92 -8.81 -4.81 7.28
C ILE A 92 -7.95 -4.52 8.52
N ILE A 93 -7.50 -3.28 8.72
CA ILE A 93 -6.75 -2.92 9.92
C ILE A 93 -7.57 -3.21 11.17
N LYS A 94 -8.85 -2.79 11.19
CA LYS A 94 -9.78 -3.06 12.30
C LYS A 94 -9.90 -4.56 12.60
N LYS A 95 -9.93 -5.43 11.59
CA LYS A 95 -9.98 -6.90 11.75
C LYS A 95 -8.64 -7.49 12.23
N CYS A 96 -7.52 -6.86 11.87
CA CYS A 96 -6.18 -7.34 12.25
C CYS A 96 -5.80 -6.96 13.68
N ILE A 97 -6.17 -5.79 14.20
CA ILE A 97 -5.77 -5.31 15.54
C ILE A 97 -5.95 -6.38 16.63
N PRO A 98 -7.09 -7.08 16.76
CA PRO A 98 -7.25 -8.10 17.80
C PRO A 98 -6.32 -9.31 17.66
N LYS A 99 -5.67 -9.47 16.50
CA LYS A 99 -4.75 -10.58 16.17
C LYS A 99 -3.28 -10.15 16.19
N MET A 100 -3.05 -8.87 16.47
CA MET A 100 -1.73 -8.24 16.58
C MET A 100 -1.31 -8.14 18.05
N LYS A 101 -0.02 -8.06 18.28
CA LYS A 101 0.58 -7.88 19.60
C LYS A 101 1.63 -6.77 19.58
N CYS A 102 2.15 -6.41 20.75
CA CYS A 102 3.30 -5.51 20.84
C CYS A 102 4.44 -6.00 19.92
N GLY A 103 5.03 -5.09 19.15
CA GLY A 103 6.03 -5.36 18.12
C GLY A 103 5.46 -5.63 16.72
N SER A 104 4.13 -5.82 16.56
CA SER A 104 3.53 -5.95 15.22
C SER A 104 3.67 -4.68 14.41
N LYS A 105 3.66 -4.82 13.07
CA LYS A 105 3.89 -3.73 12.11
C LYS A 105 2.77 -3.63 11.08
N ILE A 106 2.37 -2.41 10.76
CA ILE A 106 1.46 -2.10 9.67
C ILE A 106 2.16 -1.14 8.71
N VAL A 107 2.17 -1.45 7.41
CA VAL A 107 2.65 -0.51 6.39
C VAL A 107 1.58 -0.31 5.34
N ASN A 108 1.17 0.94 5.17
CA ASN A 108 0.25 1.36 4.12
C ASN A 108 1.03 1.87 2.91
N VAL A 109 0.73 1.33 1.72
CA VAL A 109 1.33 1.80 0.46
C VAL A 109 0.42 2.88 -0.14
N SER A 110 0.76 4.13 0.14
CA SER A 110 0.12 5.29 -0.47
C SER A 110 0.72 5.61 -1.84
N SER A 111 1.02 6.85 -2.11
CA SER A 111 1.62 7.35 -3.36
C SER A 111 2.09 8.79 -3.15
N ILE A 112 3.02 9.26 -4.00
CA ILE A 112 3.30 10.70 -4.11
C ILE A 112 2.03 11.49 -4.49
N ALA A 113 1.07 10.88 -5.18
CA ALA A 113 -0.23 11.48 -5.47
C ALA A 113 -0.99 11.89 -4.20
N GLY A 114 -0.86 11.13 -3.11
CA GLY A 114 -1.44 11.47 -1.81
C GLY A 114 -0.67 12.54 -1.05
N ARG A 115 0.58 12.79 -1.41
CA ARG A 115 1.44 13.85 -0.80
C ARG A 115 1.26 15.19 -1.48
N ASN A 116 1.01 15.16 -2.79
CA ASN A 116 0.91 16.33 -3.64
C ASN A 116 -0.16 16.07 -4.72
N ARG A 117 0.02 16.58 -5.91
CA ARG A 117 -0.81 16.32 -7.11
C ARG A 117 -0.17 15.24 -7.98
N SER A 118 -0.98 14.66 -8.87
CA SER A 118 -0.52 13.67 -9.86
C SER A 118 -0.87 14.14 -11.27
N LEU A 119 0.03 13.90 -12.23
CA LEU A 119 -0.21 14.12 -13.66
C LEU A 119 -0.79 12.86 -14.34
N VAL A 120 -0.77 11.71 -13.65
CA VAL A 120 -1.09 10.39 -14.20
C VAL A 120 -2.13 9.63 -13.38
N SER A 121 -2.90 10.35 -12.55
CA SER A 121 -3.94 9.77 -11.72
C SER A 121 -5.17 10.67 -11.64
N GLY A 122 -6.35 10.08 -11.55
CA GLY A 122 -7.58 10.83 -11.33
C GLY A 122 -7.72 11.34 -9.89
N VAL A 123 -8.63 12.30 -9.68
CA VAL A 123 -8.89 12.93 -8.37
C VAL A 123 -9.29 11.92 -7.31
N HIS A 124 -10.07 10.88 -7.65
CA HIS A 124 -10.46 9.80 -6.73
C HIS A 124 -9.26 9.01 -6.19
N TYR A 125 -8.28 8.70 -7.04
CA TYR A 125 -7.04 8.03 -6.61
C TYR A 125 -6.24 8.92 -5.66
N THR A 126 -5.98 10.17 -6.06
CA THR A 126 -5.27 11.16 -5.24
C THR A 126 -5.94 11.33 -3.88
N SER A 127 -7.27 11.50 -3.85
CA SER A 127 -8.04 11.62 -2.62
C SER A 127 -7.93 10.37 -1.74
N SER A 128 -8.03 9.17 -2.33
CA SER A 128 -7.90 7.91 -1.59
C SER A 128 -6.51 7.75 -0.96
N LYS A 129 -5.44 8.13 -1.68
CA LYS A 129 -4.07 8.03 -1.20
C LYS A 129 -3.72 9.11 -0.15
N ALA A 130 -4.30 10.30 -0.27
CA ALA A 130 -4.23 11.32 0.78
C ALA A 130 -4.98 10.88 2.05
N GLY A 131 -6.18 10.30 1.90
CA GLY A 131 -6.94 9.71 3.00
C GLY A 131 -6.17 8.61 3.73
N LEU A 132 -5.41 7.78 2.99
CA LEU A 132 -4.59 6.72 3.59
C LEU A 132 -3.43 7.26 4.43
N ILE A 133 -2.85 8.40 4.06
CA ILE A 133 -1.87 9.13 4.87
C ILE A 133 -2.52 9.63 6.17
N GLY A 134 -3.71 10.24 6.07
CA GLY A 134 -4.49 10.69 7.23
C GLY A 134 -4.83 9.53 8.18
N LEU A 135 -5.33 8.42 7.63
CA LEU A 135 -5.61 7.18 8.37
C LEU A 135 -4.36 6.67 9.12
N THR A 136 -3.20 6.64 8.45
CA THR A 136 -1.94 6.20 9.05
C THR A 136 -1.57 7.07 10.26
N ARG A 137 -1.64 8.39 10.14
CA ARG A 137 -1.29 9.34 11.20
C ARG A 137 -2.23 9.23 12.40
N GLN A 138 -3.53 9.13 12.15
CA GLN A 138 -4.52 8.98 13.23
C GLN A 138 -4.34 7.65 13.96
N LEU A 139 -4.19 6.55 13.23
CA LEU A 139 -3.97 5.23 13.83
C LEU A 139 -2.62 5.11 14.55
N ALA A 140 -1.62 5.89 14.20
CA ALA A 140 -0.38 5.92 14.98
C ALA A 140 -0.64 6.38 16.43
N LEU A 141 -1.48 7.40 16.63
CA LEU A 141 -1.87 7.83 17.97
C LEU A 141 -2.59 6.71 18.75
N GLU A 142 -3.48 5.97 18.08
CA GLU A 142 -4.34 4.96 18.72
C GLU A 142 -3.60 3.63 18.98
N LEU A 143 -2.68 3.24 18.08
CA LEU A 143 -1.98 1.95 18.14
C LEU A 143 -0.65 2.02 18.90
N GLY A 144 -0.08 3.22 19.10
CA GLY A 144 1.15 3.42 19.86
C GLY A 144 1.09 2.81 21.26
N PRO A 145 0.04 3.06 22.08
CA PRO A 145 -0.11 2.45 23.40
C PRO A 145 -0.18 0.91 23.40
N LEU A 146 -0.54 0.31 22.27
CA LEU A 146 -0.57 -1.16 22.07
C LEU A 146 0.79 -1.71 21.62
N GLY A 147 1.79 -0.87 21.38
CA GLY A 147 3.10 -1.25 20.86
C GLY A 147 3.04 -1.72 19.39
N ILE A 148 2.01 -1.36 18.63
CA ILE A 148 1.86 -1.70 17.20
C ILE A 148 2.34 -0.51 16.38
N ASN A 149 3.41 -0.68 15.58
CA ASN A 149 3.87 0.38 14.68
C ASN A 149 3.02 0.43 13.41
N ILE A 150 2.62 1.64 13.01
CA ILE A 150 2.00 1.87 11.71
C ILE A 150 2.74 2.99 10.98
N ASN A 151 3.07 2.76 9.70
CA ASN A 151 3.74 3.71 8.83
C ASN A 151 3.15 3.68 7.42
N CYS A 152 3.52 4.68 6.63
CA CYS A 152 3.09 4.82 5.25
C CYS A 152 4.33 4.99 4.35
N VAL A 153 4.32 4.40 3.16
CA VAL A 153 5.26 4.73 2.09
C VAL A 153 4.53 5.41 0.95
N CYS A 154 5.20 6.34 0.29
CA CYS A 154 4.64 7.14 -0.81
C CYS A 154 5.51 6.97 -2.06
N PRO A 155 5.39 5.85 -2.79
CA PRO A 155 6.12 5.64 -4.02
C PRO A 155 5.69 6.63 -5.10
N SER A 156 6.63 6.97 -5.98
CA SER A 156 6.35 7.53 -7.28
C SER A 156 6.03 6.42 -8.29
N GLN A 157 6.18 6.71 -9.58
CA GLN A 157 6.02 5.72 -10.62
C GLN A 157 7.01 4.58 -10.43
N THR A 158 6.47 3.37 -10.45
CA THR A 158 7.22 2.13 -10.24
C THR A 158 6.94 1.19 -11.39
N LEU A 159 7.96 0.53 -11.93
CA LEU A 159 7.82 -0.47 -13.00
C LEU A 159 6.97 -1.64 -12.52
N THR A 160 5.72 -1.63 -12.94
CA THR A 160 4.70 -2.62 -12.57
C THR A 160 3.77 -2.86 -13.74
N PRO A 161 3.08 -4.00 -13.80
CA PRO A 161 2.05 -4.24 -14.81
C PRO A 161 0.94 -3.16 -14.85
N MET A 162 0.70 -2.47 -13.73
CA MET A 162 -0.25 -1.35 -13.69
C MET A 162 0.27 -0.16 -14.50
N LEU A 163 1.53 0.19 -14.37
CA LEU A 163 2.16 1.29 -15.11
C LEU A 163 2.21 0.97 -16.61
N GLU A 164 2.68 -0.22 -16.97
CA GLU A 164 2.82 -0.67 -18.36
C GLU A 164 1.50 -0.69 -19.11
N ARG A 165 0.38 -1.00 -18.43
CA ARG A 165 -0.97 -0.95 -19.02
C ARG A 165 -1.53 0.46 -19.13
N SER A 166 -1.05 1.41 -18.35
CA SER A 166 -1.58 2.78 -18.26
C SER A 166 -0.83 3.79 -19.12
N MET A 167 0.39 3.47 -19.57
CA MET A 167 1.26 4.41 -20.28
C MET A 167 2.00 3.74 -21.45
N ARG A 168 2.12 4.47 -22.57
CA ARG A 168 2.97 4.08 -23.69
C ARG A 168 4.44 4.36 -23.38
N LYS A 169 5.35 3.72 -24.10
CA LYS A 169 6.82 3.85 -23.90
C LYS A 169 7.29 5.31 -23.94
N GLU A 170 6.82 6.07 -24.91
CA GLU A 170 7.19 7.49 -25.06
C GLU A 170 6.73 8.34 -23.86
N GLN A 171 5.58 8.02 -23.27
CA GLN A 171 5.07 8.69 -22.08
C GLN A 171 5.91 8.33 -20.83
N ILE A 172 6.39 7.08 -20.77
CA ILE A 172 7.31 6.61 -19.71
C ILE A 172 8.63 7.38 -19.82
N GLU A 173 9.23 7.47 -21.03
CA GLU A 173 10.48 8.20 -21.26
C GLU A 173 10.35 9.70 -20.94
N GLU A 174 9.21 10.32 -21.28
CA GLU A 174 8.94 11.71 -20.89
C GLU A 174 8.84 11.88 -19.37
N LEU A 175 8.22 10.92 -18.70
CA LEU A 175 8.09 10.92 -17.25
C LEU A 175 9.44 10.76 -16.55
N GLU A 176 10.30 9.87 -17.04
CA GLU A 176 11.67 9.67 -16.54
C GLU A 176 12.50 10.96 -16.59
N ARG A 177 12.35 11.76 -17.65
CA ARG A 177 13.03 13.07 -17.76
C ARG A 177 12.59 14.07 -16.68
N LYS A 178 11.39 13.90 -16.11
CA LYS A 178 10.84 14.77 -15.05
C LYS A 178 11.24 14.30 -13.64
N ILE A 179 11.73 13.08 -13.50
CA ILE A 179 12.24 12.55 -12.24
C ILE A 179 13.70 12.98 -12.07
N PRO A 180 14.12 13.58 -10.95
CA PRO A 180 15.52 13.97 -10.75
C PRO A 180 16.53 12.84 -10.94
N LEU A 181 16.23 11.60 -10.47
CA LEU A 181 17.06 10.42 -10.71
C LEU A 181 16.97 9.88 -12.15
N ARG A 182 16.21 10.52 -13.06
CA ARG A 182 16.12 10.22 -14.50
C ARG A 182 15.72 8.78 -14.84
N ARG A 183 15.00 8.13 -13.98
CA ARG A 183 14.44 6.81 -14.19
C ARG A 183 13.24 6.54 -13.30
N ILE A 184 12.43 5.57 -13.69
CA ILE A 184 11.36 5.02 -12.88
C ILE A 184 11.95 4.06 -11.85
N ALA A 185 11.34 3.96 -10.67
CA ALA A 185 11.75 3.02 -9.63
C ALA A 185 11.45 1.57 -10.03
N THR A 186 12.29 0.65 -9.61
CA THR A 186 11.99 -0.78 -9.63
C THR A 186 11.07 -1.16 -8.46
N THR A 187 10.43 -2.33 -8.51
CA THR A 187 9.63 -2.84 -7.38
C THR A 187 10.51 -3.07 -6.14
N GLU A 188 11.74 -3.50 -6.32
CA GLU A 188 12.70 -3.77 -5.25
C GLU A 188 13.07 -2.50 -4.48
N GLU A 189 13.16 -1.35 -5.15
CA GLU A 189 13.44 -0.07 -4.51
C GLU A 189 12.28 0.44 -3.65
N VAL A 190 11.06 -0.01 -3.92
CA VAL A 190 9.89 0.24 -3.06
C VAL A 190 9.79 -0.81 -1.94
N VAL A 191 10.14 -2.05 -2.23
CA VAL A 191 10.10 -3.16 -1.26
C VAL A 191 11.11 -2.97 -0.14
N ALA A 192 12.33 -2.52 -0.42
CA ALA A 192 13.40 -2.41 0.56
C ALA A 192 13.03 -1.50 1.76
N PRO A 193 12.51 -0.28 1.58
CA PRO A 193 12.04 0.55 2.69
C PRO A 193 10.86 -0.08 3.48
N ILE A 194 9.97 -0.81 2.80
CA ILE A 194 8.86 -1.51 3.47
C ILE A 194 9.39 -2.62 4.38
N ILE A 195 10.34 -3.42 3.91
CA ILE A 195 11.00 -4.46 4.72
C ILE A 195 11.69 -3.84 5.93
N PHE A 196 12.41 -2.72 5.74
CA PHE A 196 13.03 -1.98 6.84
C PHE A 196 11.99 -1.52 7.87
N LEU A 197 10.87 -0.92 7.43
CA LEU A 197 9.78 -0.51 8.34
C LEU A 197 9.13 -1.67 9.10
N CYS A 198 9.27 -2.90 8.58
CA CYS A 198 8.76 -4.12 9.22
C CYS A 198 9.82 -4.83 10.08
N SER A 199 10.99 -4.24 10.28
CA SER A 199 12.06 -4.77 11.11
C SER A 199 12.07 -4.12 12.52
N ASP A 200 12.90 -4.65 13.41
CA ASP A 200 13.09 -4.11 14.75
C ASP A 200 13.92 -2.82 14.74
N GLU A 201 14.77 -2.62 13.74
CA GLU A 201 15.55 -1.39 13.55
C GLU A 201 14.66 -0.16 13.31
N ALA A 202 13.43 -0.37 12.82
CA ALA A 202 12.44 0.69 12.63
C ALA A 202 11.47 0.84 13.82
N SER A 203 11.78 0.27 14.99
CA SER A 203 10.87 0.22 16.15
C SER A 203 10.42 1.61 16.65
N TYR A 204 11.24 2.65 16.48
CA TYR A 204 10.90 4.03 16.86
C TYR A 204 10.34 4.87 15.70
N ILE A 205 10.19 4.28 14.48
CA ILE A 205 9.51 4.93 13.35
C ILE A 205 8.02 4.59 13.44
N HIS A 206 7.20 5.64 13.66
CA HIS A 206 5.76 5.48 13.91
C HIS A 206 4.98 6.68 13.39
N GLY A 207 3.91 6.43 12.61
CA GLY A 207 3.13 7.49 11.96
C GLY A 207 3.86 8.20 10.80
N ALA A 208 5.02 7.70 10.39
CA ALA A 208 5.82 8.30 9.33
C ALA A 208 5.20 8.08 7.95
N CYS A 209 5.46 9.05 7.04
CA CYS A 209 5.14 8.93 5.62
C CYS A 209 6.46 9.10 4.84
N ILE A 210 7.00 7.99 4.33
CA ILE A 210 8.31 7.96 3.67
C ILE A 210 8.13 8.07 2.16
N ASP A 211 8.72 9.10 1.58
CA ASP A 211 8.70 9.32 0.13
C ASP A 211 9.74 8.44 -0.56
N ILE A 212 9.31 7.70 -1.60
CA ILE A 212 10.16 6.84 -2.44
C ILE A 212 9.94 7.31 -3.88
N ASN A 213 10.55 8.45 -4.24
CA ASN A 213 10.12 9.22 -5.41
C ASN A 213 11.25 9.73 -6.31
N GLY A 214 12.49 9.36 -6.07
CA GLY A 214 13.63 9.80 -6.88
C GLY A 214 13.85 11.32 -6.91
N GLY A 215 13.39 12.04 -5.87
CA GLY A 215 13.48 13.49 -5.74
C GLY A 215 12.34 14.25 -6.43
N GLN A 216 11.22 13.62 -6.76
CA GLN A 216 10.12 14.17 -7.54
C GLN A 216 9.22 15.16 -6.75
N LEU A 217 9.35 15.26 -5.44
CA LEU A 217 8.68 16.22 -4.56
C LEU A 217 9.67 17.20 -3.98
#